data_1a8f7c02510952678a64b1fb110d5622
#
_entry.id   1a8f7c02510952678a64b1fb110d5622
#
_cell.length_a   1.000
_cell.length_b   1.000
_cell.length_c   1.000
_cell.angle_alpha   90.00
_cell.angle_beta   90.00
_cell.angle_gamma   90.00
#
_symmetry.space_group_name_H-M   'P 1'
#
loop_
_entity.id
_entity.type
_entity.pdbx_description
1 polymer ?
#
loop_
_entity_poly.entity_id
_entity_poly.type
_entity_poly.pdbx_seq_one_letter_code
_entity_poly.pdbx_strand_id
1 'polypeptide(L)'
;MHWLPYLMIAYVFGATITQSLFLAIHELAHNLFFKKPLYNRLFSMLANLPIGIPYCVPFRGYHLEHHKYQGIDGIDTDIPSNLEARFIRGPITKTIWCSCQILTYALRPMFIKPQELTMMHVLNWAVQIAFDAAVFHFWGWKPLFYFVLCIFLAGGLHPCAGHFISEHYVFPHLAATQETYSYYGPLNYLTWNVGYHNEHHDFCYVPWSRLPELRRIAPEFYDNLAVCESWIGVIWDYIMRDDMGPYSRVKRLPRDDKFASVLKVTKAE
;
A
#
# COMPACT_ATOMS: atom_id res chain seq x y z
N MET A 1 8.42 -19.74 23.92
CA MET A 1 7.02 -19.28 23.88
C MET A 1 6.23 -20.27 23.07
N HIS A 2 5.01 -20.63 23.49
CA HIS A 2 4.11 -21.50 22.73
C HIS A 2 3.66 -20.78 21.44
N TRP A 3 3.39 -21.52 20.39
CA TRP A 3 3.05 -20.96 19.07
C TRP A 3 1.79 -20.09 19.07
N LEU A 4 0.76 -20.48 19.82
CA LEU A 4 -0.49 -19.71 19.84
C LEU A 4 -0.32 -18.29 20.38
N PRO A 5 0.26 -18.03 21.57
CA PRO A 5 0.56 -16.68 22.03
C PRO A 5 1.50 -15.91 21.07
N TYR A 6 2.46 -16.60 20.45
CA TYR A 6 3.35 -15.98 19.47
C TYR A 6 2.58 -15.45 18.25
N LEU A 7 1.69 -16.26 17.68
CA LEU A 7 0.85 -15.86 16.55
C LEU A 7 -0.15 -14.75 16.94
N MET A 8 -0.74 -14.81 18.14
CA MET A 8 -1.63 -13.75 18.63
C MET A 8 -0.88 -12.42 18.78
N ILE A 9 0.31 -12.42 19.36
CA ILE A 9 1.13 -11.21 19.50
C ILE A 9 1.54 -10.70 18.12
N ALA A 10 1.93 -11.59 17.20
CA ALA A 10 2.29 -11.21 15.84
C ALA A 10 1.10 -10.58 15.09
N TYR A 11 -0.12 -11.12 15.24
CA TYR A 11 -1.31 -10.59 14.58
C TYR A 11 -1.77 -9.25 15.20
N VAL A 12 -1.94 -9.22 16.54
CA VAL A 12 -2.53 -8.04 17.21
C VAL A 12 -1.55 -6.87 17.26
N PHE A 13 -0.31 -7.13 17.66
CA PHE A 13 0.68 -6.05 17.84
C PHE A 13 1.62 -5.94 16.64
N GLY A 14 2.23 -7.05 16.23
CA GLY A 14 3.21 -7.05 15.17
C GLY A 14 2.66 -6.57 13.83
N ALA A 15 1.53 -7.11 13.40
CA ALA A 15 0.87 -6.71 12.15
C ALA A 15 0.37 -5.26 12.21
N THR A 16 -0.21 -4.83 13.33
CA THR A 16 -0.65 -3.43 13.51
C THR A 16 0.53 -2.45 13.44
N ILE A 17 1.64 -2.75 14.13
CA ILE A 17 2.85 -1.93 14.08
C ILE A 17 3.44 -1.93 12.66
N THR A 18 3.47 -3.07 11.98
CA THR A 18 3.94 -3.17 10.60
C THR A 18 3.11 -2.31 9.66
N GLN A 19 1.77 -2.33 9.79
CA GLN A 19 0.88 -1.43 9.03
C GLN A 19 1.19 0.04 9.32
N SER A 20 1.35 0.40 10.59
CA SER A 20 1.70 1.77 10.96
C SER A 20 3.04 2.20 10.37
N LEU A 21 4.05 1.31 10.33
CA LEU A 21 5.34 1.60 9.71
C LEU A 21 5.25 1.74 8.19
N PHE A 22 4.47 0.89 7.50
CA PHE A 22 4.20 1.04 6.06
C PHE A 22 3.62 2.41 5.75
N LEU A 23 2.67 2.87 6.54
CA LEU A 23 1.99 4.14 6.32
C LEU A 23 2.81 5.34 6.81
N ALA A 24 3.69 5.19 7.78
CA ALA A 24 4.71 6.19 8.07
C ALA A 24 5.70 6.36 6.89
N ILE A 25 6.09 5.25 6.25
CA ILE A 25 6.93 5.29 5.03
C ILE A 25 6.18 5.92 3.86
N HIS A 26 4.87 5.71 3.75
CA HIS A 26 4.01 6.40 2.79
C HIS A 26 4.09 7.93 2.95
N GLU A 27 3.92 8.46 4.16
CA GLU A 27 4.06 9.89 4.46
C GLU A 27 5.48 10.41 4.13
N LEU A 28 6.50 9.64 4.47
CA LEU A 28 7.90 9.96 4.16
C LEU A 28 8.17 9.94 2.64
N ALA A 29 7.46 9.12 1.87
CA ALA A 29 7.55 9.09 0.41
C ALA A 29 7.09 10.41 -0.20
N HIS A 30 6.09 11.08 0.39
CA HIS A 30 5.62 12.41 0.02
C HIS A 30 6.44 13.56 0.60
N ASN A 31 7.51 13.28 1.38
CA ASN A 31 8.37 14.28 2.06
C ASN A 31 7.63 15.12 3.12
N LEU A 32 6.70 14.55 3.86
CA LEU A 32 5.81 15.29 4.76
C LEU A 32 6.32 15.41 6.21
N PHE A 33 7.39 14.68 6.60
CA PHE A 33 7.97 14.77 7.94
C PHE A 33 9.05 15.84 8.07
N PHE A 34 9.91 15.97 7.07
CA PHE A 34 11.07 16.88 7.11
C PHE A 34 11.08 17.81 5.90
N LYS A 35 11.49 19.07 6.12
CA LYS A 35 11.63 20.07 5.04
C LYS A 35 12.64 19.63 3.97
N LYS A 36 13.72 18.93 4.35
CA LYS A 36 14.72 18.44 3.41
C LYS A 36 14.34 17.04 2.91
N PRO A 37 14.15 16.82 1.59
CA PRO A 37 13.77 15.52 1.04
C PRO A 37 14.70 14.37 1.42
N LEU A 38 16.01 14.64 1.53
CA LEU A 38 16.99 13.62 1.93
C LEU A 38 16.68 13.05 3.32
N TYR A 39 16.25 13.87 4.27
CA TYR A 39 15.96 13.40 5.63
C TYR A 39 14.72 12.49 5.66
N ASN A 40 13.71 12.75 4.82
CA ASN A 40 12.58 11.85 4.67
C ASN A 40 13.03 10.48 4.13
N ARG A 41 13.92 10.46 3.13
CA ARG A 41 14.45 9.21 2.56
C ARG A 41 15.27 8.41 3.56
N LEU A 42 16.15 9.06 4.32
CA LEU A 42 16.96 8.39 5.33
C LEU A 42 16.11 7.89 6.50
N PHE A 43 15.14 8.70 6.94
CA PHE A 43 14.24 8.29 8.02
C PHE A 43 13.28 7.18 7.58
N SER A 44 12.89 7.12 6.30
CA SER A 44 12.13 5.99 5.78
C SER A 44 12.91 4.67 5.83
N MET A 45 14.23 4.70 5.60
CA MET A 45 15.08 3.52 5.79
C MET A 45 15.11 3.07 7.26
N LEU A 46 15.13 4.01 8.21
CA LEU A 46 15.06 3.68 9.64
C LEU A 46 13.71 3.03 9.99
N ALA A 47 12.59 3.62 9.53
CA ALA A 47 11.25 3.06 9.71
C ALA A 47 11.08 1.69 9.03
N ASN A 48 11.86 1.43 7.96
CA ASN A 48 11.87 0.18 7.22
C ASN A 48 12.53 -0.98 8.00
N LEU A 49 13.46 -0.73 8.92
CA LEU A 49 14.26 -1.78 9.58
C LEU A 49 13.38 -2.89 10.21
N PRO A 50 12.36 -2.58 11.03
CA PRO A 50 11.52 -3.62 11.64
C PRO A 50 10.61 -4.36 10.63
N ILE A 51 10.52 -3.90 9.39
CA ILE A 51 9.80 -4.59 8.32
C ILE A 51 10.62 -5.80 7.82
N GLY A 52 11.97 -5.75 7.91
CA GLY A 52 12.84 -6.88 7.58
C GLY A 52 13.08 -7.12 6.09
N ILE A 53 12.57 -6.24 5.22
CA ILE A 53 12.85 -6.23 3.77
C ILE A 53 13.06 -4.80 3.27
N PRO A 54 13.98 -4.54 2.33
CA PRO A 54 14.31 -3.19 1.86
C PRO A 54 13.28 -2.69 0.83
N TYR A 55 12.13 -2.19 1.29
CA TYR A 55 11.03 -1.82 0.39
C TYR A 55 10.82 -0.31 0.21
N CYS A 56 11.27 0.53 1.15
CA CYS A 56 10.87 1.95 1.19
C CYS A 56 11.34 2.78 -0.02
N VAL A 57 12.48 2.46 -0.62
CA VAL A 57 13.00 3.19 -1.79
C VAL A 57 12.22 2.82 -3.06
N PRO A 58 12.06 1.54 -3.45
CA PRO A 58 11.23 1.21 -4.61
C PRO A 58 9.75 1.60 -4.40
N PHE A 59 9.19 1.44 -3.21
CA PHE A 59 7.84 1.88 -2.89
C PHE A 59 7.62 3.35 -3.24
N ARG A 60 8.54 4.23 -2.80
CA ARG A 60 8.42 5.67 -3.08
C ARG A 60 8.29 5.96 -4.58
N GLY A 61 9.08 5.29 -5.42
CA GLY A 61 9.03 5.48 -6.87
C GLY A 61 7.67 5.11 -7.44
N TYR A 62 7.20 3.91 -7.15
CA TYR A 62 5.91 3.40 -7.63
C TYR A 62 4.72 4.20 -7.09
N HIS A 63 4.77 4.57 -5.82
CA HIS A 63 3.70 5.31 -5.17
C HIS A 63 3.52 6.73 -5.73
N LEU A 64 4.60 7.47 -5.99
CA LEU A 64 4.52 8.78 -6.63
C LEU A 64 4.06 8.70 -8.09
N GLU A 65 4.38 7.61 -8.80
CA GLU A 65 3.84 7.35 -10.14
C GLU A 65 2.36 7.00 -10.08
N HIS A 66 1.93 6.21 -9.09
CA HIS A 66 0.53 5.91 -8.85
C HIS A 66 -0.30 7.18 -8.68
N HIS A 67 0.10 8.12 -7.81
CA HIS A 67 -0.58 9.41 -7.67
C HIS A 67 -0.69 10.20 -8.97
N LYS A 68 0.35 10.19 -9.78
CA LYS A 68 0.40 10.95 -11.03
C LYS A 68 -0.37 10.29 -12.17
N TYR A 69 -0.43 8.97 -12.17
CA TYR A 69 -0.92 8.17 -13.32
C TYR A 69 -1.95 7.12 -12.89
N GLN A 70 -2.70 7.41 -11.84
CA GLN A 70 -3.71 6.50 -11.29
C GLN A 70 -4.60 5.91 -12.40
N GLY A 71 -4.72 4.59 -12.40
CA GLY A 71 -5.54 3.85 -13.35
C GLY A 71 -4.94 3.68 -14.75
N ILE A 72 -3.74 4.21 -15.06
CA ILE A 72 -3.14 4.06 -16.39
C ILE A 72 -2.40 2.72 -16.48
N ASP A 73 -2.88 1.84 -17.36
CA ASP A 73 -2.29 0.51 -17.58
C ASP A 73 -0.82 0.57 -18.01
N GLY A 74 0.01 -0.26 -17.39
CA GLY A 74 1.45 -0.34 -17.66
C GLY A 74 2.29 0.77 -17.00
N ILE A 75 1.66 1.75 -16.31
CA ILE A 75 2.33 2.79 -15.54
C ILE A 75 1.96 2.69 -14.06
N ASP A 76 0.65 2.70 -13.76
CA ASP A 76 0.16 2.47 -12.41
C ASP A 76 0.28 0.98 -12.06
N THR A 77 1.33 0.65 -11.33
CA THR A 77 1.62 -0.75 -10.95
C THR A 77 0.72 -1.26 -9.82
N ASP A 78 -0.13 -0.41 -9.26
CA ASP A 78 -1.11 -0.78 -8.25
C ASP A 78 -2.33 -1.51 -8.86
N ILE A 79 -2.53 -1.40 -10.16
CA ILE A 79 -3.60 -2.09 -10.88
C ILE A 79 -3.31 -3.60 -10.92
N PRO A 80 -4.26 -4.47 -10.49
CA PRO A 80 -4.11 -5.91 -10.65
C PRO A 80 -3.87 -6.33 -12.09
N SER A 81 -3.06 -7.35 -12.27
CA SER A 81 -2.77 -7.91 -13.59
C SER A 81 -3.98 -8.61 -14.20
N ASN A 82 -3.96 -8.79 -15.52
CA ASN A 82 -4.99 -9.58 -16.22
C ASN A 82 -5.04 -11.05 -15.74
N LEU A 83 -3.92 -11.60 -15.27
CA LEU A 83 -3.88 -12.94 -14.69
C LEU A 83 -4.63 -12.97 -13.35
N GLU A 84 -4.40 -11.99 -12.47
CA GLU A 84 -5.15 -11.87 -11.22
C GLU A 84 -6.65 -11.76 -11.50
N ALA A 85 -7.06 -10.89 -12.42
CA ALA A 85 -8.46 -10.71 -12.80
C ALA A 85 -9.10 -11.97 -13.42
N ARG A 86 -8.29 -12.82 -14.07
CA ARG A 86 -8.77 -14.07 -14.69
C ARG A 86 -8.99 -15.19 -13.68
N PHE A 87 -8.08 -15.35 -12.71
CA PHE A 87 -8.08 -16.51 -11.81
C PHE A 87 -8.74 -16.24 -10.45
N ILE A 88 -8.81 -14.97 -10.01
CA ILE A 88 -9.34 -14.60 -8.71
C ILE A 88 -10.76 -14.10 -8.86
N ARG A 89 -11.73 -15.02 -8.80
CA ARG A 89 -13.16 -14.70 -9.05
C ARG A 89 -14.11 -15.15 -7.96
N GLY A 90 -13.90 -16.31 -7.37
CA GLY A 90 -14.80 -16.85 -6.35
C GLY A 90 -14.30 -16.57 -4.93
N PRO A 91 -15.12 -16.75 -3.89
CA PRO A 91 -14.78 -16.45 -2.50
C PRO A 91 -13.48 -17.12 -2.03
N ILE A 92 -13.25 -18.37 -2.40
CA ILE A 92 -12.05 -19.12 -2.01
C ILE A 92 -10.79 -18.46 -2.59
N THR A 93 -10.78 -18.20 -3.92
CA THR A 93 -9.61 -17.61 -4.57
C THR A 93 -9.37 -16.17 -4.12
N LYS A 94 -10.42 -15.40 -3.83
CA LYS A 94 -10.35 -14.05 -3.26
C LYS A 94 -9.81 -14.09 -1.82
N THR A 95 -10.24 -15.05 -0.99
CA THR A 95 -9.69 -15.21 0.37
C THR A 95 -8.19 -15.51 0.33
N ILE A 96 -7.77 -16.45 -0.54
CA ILE A 96 -6.34 -16.77 -0.71
C ILE A 96 -5.57 -15.54 -1.20
N TRP A 97 -6.10 -14.82 -2.19
CA TRP A 97 -5.49 -13.62 -2.71
C TRP A 97 -5.38 -12.52 -1.63
N CYS A 98 -6.44 -12.22 -0.90
CA CYS A 98 -6.42 -11.26 0.22
C CYS A 98 -5.39 -11.67 1.29
N SER A 99 -5.27 -12.96 1.61
CA SER A 99 -4.29 -13.45 2.59
C SER A 99 -2.84 -13.26 2.12
N CYS A 100 -2.61 -13.22 0.81
CA CYS A 100 -1.30 -13.15 0.19
C CYS A 100 -1.11 -11.87 -0.67
N GLN A 101 -2.03 -10.90 -0.62
CA GLN A 101 -2.01 -9.73 -1.50
C GLN A 101 -0.70 -8.92 -1.39
N ILE A 102 -0.05 -8.94 -0.22
CA ILE A 102 1.25 -8.28 -0.05
C ILE A 102 2.30 -8.78 -1.04
N LEU A 103 2.26 -10.06 -1.44
CA LEU A 103 3.16 -10.59 -2.47
C LEU A 103 2.87 -9.98 -3.83
N THR A 104 1.59 -9.86 -4.20
CA THR A 104 1.22 -9.25 -5.48
C THR A 104 1.59 -7.76 -5.50
N TYR A 105 1.38 -7.03 -4.41
CA TYR A 105 1.81 -5.63 -4.28
C TYR A 105 3.33 -5.47 -4.34
N ALA A 106 4.10 -6.38 -3.73
CA ALA A 106 5.56 -6.30 -3.74
C ALA A 106 6.18 -6.72 -5.08
N LEU A 107 5.63 -7.75 -5.74
CA LEU A 107 6.24 -8.36 -6.93
C LEU A 107 5.71 -7.79 -8.24
N ARG A 108 4.42 -7.48 -8.34
CA ARG A 108 3.80 -6.96 -9.56
C ARG A 108 4.53 -5.78 -10.18
N PRO A 109 4.94 -4.75 -9.40
CA PRO A 109 5.68 -3.62 -9.95
C PRO A 109 6.97 -4.01 -10.66
N MET A 110 7.69 -4.99 -10.13
CA MET A 110 8.97 -5.47 -10.69
C MET A 110 8.81 -6.09 -12.08
N PHE A 111 7.62 -6.65 -12.39
CA PHE A 111 7.34 -7.27 -13.70
C PHE A 111 6.66 -6.31 -14.68
N ILE A 112 5.87 -5.36 -14.19
CA ILE A 112 5.14 -4.41 -15.04
C ILE A 112 6.04 -3.25 -15.46
N LYS A 113 6.74 -2.65 -14.51
CA LYS A 113 7.59 -1.48 -14.71
C LYS A 113 8.81 -1.52 -13.79
N PRO A 114 9.85 -2.28 -14.11
CA PRO A 114 11.07 -2.32 -13.30
C PRO A 114 11.66 -0.91 -13.14
N GLN A 115 12.11 -0.57 -11.94
CA GLN A 115 12.81 0.68 -11.67
C GLN A 115 14.30 0.55 -11.93
N GLU A 116 14.92 1.63 -12.41
CA GLU A 116 16.37 1.74 -12.48
C GLU A 116 16.98 1.70 -11.07
N LEU A 117 18.08 0.95 -10.93
CA LEU A 117 18.81 0.86 -9.68
C LEU A 117 19.59 2.15 -9.44
N THR A 118 19.33 2.80 -8.33
CA THR A 118 20.02 4.01 -7.89
C THR A 118 20.88 3.73 -6.65
N MET A 119 21.80 4.65 -6.34
CA MET A 119 22.57 4.57 -5.09
C MET A 119 21.69 4.51 -3.83
N MET A 120 20.47 5.07 -3.89
CA MET A 120 19.53 4.97 -2.76
C MET A 120 18.99 3.56 -2.59
N HIS A 121 18.77 2.79 -3.66
CA HIS A 121 18.42 1.37 -3.57
C HIS A 121 19.55 0.57 -2.92
N VAL A 122 20.80 0.79 -3.38
CA VAL A 122 21.97 0.12 -2.81
C VAL A 122 22.14 0.45 -1.33
N LEU A 123 21.97 1.72 -0.95
CA LEU A 123 22.01 2.15 0.44
C LEU A 123 20.92 1.47 1.29
N ASN A 124 19.68 1.44 0.79
CA ASN A 124 18.57 0.79 1.49
C ASN A 124 18.83 -0.71 1.70
N TRP A 125 19.33 -1.40 0.68
CA TRP A 125 19.72 -2.81 0.80
C TRP A 125 20.84 -3.00 1.82
N ALA A 126 21.90 -2.20 1.73
CA ALA A 126 23.04 -2.30 2.64
C ALA A 126 22.63 -2.08 4.11
N VAL A 127 21.82 -1.05 4.38
CA VAL A 127 21.32 -0.72 5.72
C VAL A 127 20.43 -1.84 6.25
N GLN A 128 19.50 -2.35 5.44
CA GLN A 128 18.60 -3.43 5.85
C GLN A 128 19.36 -4.73 6.10
N ILE A 129 20.24 -5.14 5.19
CA ILE A 129 21.04 -6.38 5.33
C ILE A 129 21.93 -6.29 6.56
N ALA A 130 22.56 -5.14 6.82
CA ALA A 130 23.39 -4.94 8.00
C ALA A 130 22.56 -5.07 9.30
N PHE A 131 21.35 -4.50 9.33
CA PHE A 131 20.43 -4.63 10.45
C PHE A 131 20.00 -6.09 10.66
N ASP A 132 19.56 -6.78 9.59
CA ASP A 132 19.10 -8.15 9.66
C ASP A 132 20.23 -9.10 10.09
N ALA A 133 21.45 -8.87 9.60
CA ALA A 133 22.64 -9.61 10.02
C ALA A 133 22.96 -9.39 11.50
N ALA A 134 22.84 -8.15 12.00
CA ALA A 134 23.01 -7.85 13.41
C ALA A 134 21.91 -8.54 14.26
N VAL A 135 20.65 -8.46 13.83
CA VAL A 135 19.54 -9.16 14.51
C VAL A 135 19.79 -10.67 14.55
N PHE A 136 20.22 -11.26 13.43
CA PHE A 136 20.55 -12.68 13.38
C PHE A 136 21.73 -13.04 14.31
N HIS A 137 22.77 -12.23 14.32
CA HIS A 137 23.95 -12.46 15.13
C HIS A 137 23.63 -12.43 16.65
N PHE A 138 22.85 -11.45 17.12
CA PHE A 138 22.59 -11.29 18.55
C PHE A 138 21.41 -12.10 19.07
N TRP A 139 20.39 -12.37 18.23
CA TRP A 139 19.13 -13.01 18.66
C TRP A 139 18.72 -14.22 17.82
N GLY A 140 19.48 -14.56 16.77
CA GLY A 140 19.19 -15.68 15.88
C GLY A 140 18.06 -15.41 14.89
N TRP A 141 17.57 -16.45 14.23
CA TRP A 141 16.60 -16.37 13.13
C TRP A 141 15.16 -16.02 13.55
N LYS A 142 14.79 -16.26 14.82
CA LYS A 142 13.41 -16.12 15.30
C LYS A 142 12.84 -14.70 15.16
N PRO A 143 13.56 -13.61 15.51
CA PRO A 143 13.08 -12.25 15.26
C PRO A 143 12.92 -11.92 13.76
N LEU A 144 13.81 -12.39 12.90
CA LEU A 144 13.68 -12.19 11.46
C LEU A 144 12.44 -12.89 10.91
N PHE A 145 12.19 -14.12 11.34
CA PHE A 145 10.96 -14.83 11.03
C PHE A 145 9.71 -14.07 11.52
N TYR A 146 9.79 -13.47 12.72
CA TYR A 146 8.71 -12.63 13.24
C TYR A 146 8.44 -11.42 12.35
N PHE A 147 9.46 -10.72 11.87
CA PHE A 147 9.29 -9.59 10.97
C PHE A 147 8.58 -10.01 9.68
N VAL A 148 9.05 -11.08 9.03
CA VAL A 148 8.42 -11.61 7.82
C VAL A 148 6.99 -12.06 8.07
N LEU A 149 6.74 -12.75 9.19
CA LEU A 149 5.37 -13.15 9.58
C LEU A 149 4.45 -11.94 9.73
N CYS A 150 4.94 -10.87 10.39
CA CYS A 150 4.17 -9.64 10.59
C CYS A 150 3.82 -8.95 9.26
N ILE A 151 4.69 -9.00 8.23
CA ILE A 151 4.38 -8.49 6.89
C ILE A 151 3.18 -9.22 6.30
N PHE A 152 3.20 -10.56 6.32
CA PHE A 152 2.11 -11.38 5.77
C PHE A 152 0.81 -11.17 6.53
N LEU A 153 0.88 -11.10 7.85
CA LEU A 153 -0.29 -10.84 8.68
C LEU A 153 -0.84 -9.43 8.44
N ALA A 154 0.04 -8.43 8.40
CA ALA A 154 -0.33 -7.02 8.17
C ALA A 154 -0.97 -6.81 6.80
N GLY A 155 -0.36 -7.34 5.73
CA GLY A 155 -0.87 -7.21 4.37
C GLY A 155 -1.93 -8.24 3.98
N GLY A 156 -2.34 -9.12 4.91
CA GLY A 156 -3.33 -10.18 4.69
C GLY A 156 -4.73 -9.83 5.17
N LEU A 157 -5.33 -10.74 5.93
CA LEU A 157 -6.69 -10.58 6.49
C LEU A 157 -6.67 -9.79 7.83
N HIS A 158 -5.89 -8.74 7.91
CA HIS A 158 -5.84 -7.84 9.06
C HIS A 158 -6.82 -6.67 8.86
N PRO A 159 -7.50 -6.19 9.92
CA PRO A 159 -8.45 -5.07 9.80
C PRO A 159 -7.89 -3.85 9.08
N CYS A 160 -6.63 -3.47 9.37
CA CYS A 160 -5.99 -2.35 8.69
C CYS A 160 -5.71 -2.62 7.20
N ALA A 161 -5.52 -3.89 6.77
CA ALA A 161 -5.28 -4.21 5.36
C ALA A 161 -6.46 -3.92 4.43
N GLY A 162 -7.64 -3.65 5.00
CA GLY A 162 -8.79 -3.21 4.22
C GLY A 162 -8.55 -1.93 3.44
N HIS A 163 -7.58 -1.09 3.86
CA HIS A 163 -7.22 0.13 3.13
C HIS A 163 -6.73 -0.18 1.70
N PHE A 164 -5.95 -1.25 1.46
CA PHE A 164 -5.49 -1.64 0.12
C PHE A 164 -6.62 -1.84 -0.90
N ILE A 165 -7.79 -2.26 -0.41
CA ILE A 165 -8.96 -2.47 -1.26
C ILE A 165 -9.84 -1.21 -1.24
N SER A 166 -10.08 -0.60 -0.06
CA SER A 166 -10.97 0.54 0.07
C SER A 166 -10.52 1.76 -0.74
N GLU A 167 -9.23 1.93 -0.93
CA GLU A 167 -8.66 3.12 -1.52
C GLU A 167 -9.05 3.31 -2.99
N HIS A 168 -8.97 2.25 -3.80
CA HIS A 168 -9.08 2.40 -5.26
C HIS A 168 -9.90 1.34 -5.99
N TYR A 169 -10.58 0.43 -5.28
CA TYR A 169 -11.51 -0.48 -5.95
C TYR A 169 -12.87 0.18 -6.10
N VAL A 170 -13.51 0.00 -7.25
CA VAL A 170 -14.88 0.45 -7.46
C VAL A 170 -15.83 -0.45 -6.68
N PHE A 171 -16.71 0.15 -5.91
CA PHE A 171 -17.75 -0.51 -5.14
C PHE A 171 -19.09 -0.24 -5.80
N PRO A 172 -19.60 -1.11 -6.72
CA PRO A 172 -20.82 -0.85 -7.49
C PRO A 172 -22.04 -0.58 -6.63
N HIS A 173 -22.10 -1.17 -5.43
CA HIS A 173 -23.19 -0.99 -4.48
C HIS A 173 -23.12 0.33 -3.67
N LEU A 174 -21.95 1.02 -3.66
CA LEU A 174 -21.81 2.34 -3.03
C LEU A 174 -21.89 3.45 -4.08
N ALA A 175 -20.98 3.40 -5.06
CA ALA A 175 -20.94 4.36 -6.18
C ALA A 175 -20.19 3.76 -7.37
N ALA A 176 -20.92 3.40 -8.43
CA ALA A 176 -20.35 2.66 -9.57
C ALA A 176 -19.32 3.46 -10.40
N THR A 177 -19.23 4.76 -10.24
CA THR A 177 -18.32 5.65 -11.00
C THR A 177 -17.22 6.27 -10.17
N GLN A 178 -17.25 6.09 -8.85
CA GLN A 178 -16.21 6.61 -7.94
C GLN A 178 -15.03 5.63 -7.91
N GLU A 179 -13.81 6.15 -7.95
CA GLU A 179 -12.57 5.36 -8.08
C GLU A 179 -11.65 5.47 -6.87
N THR A 180 -11.92 6.42 -5.98
CA THR A 180 -11.15 6.66 -4.75
C THR A 180 -12.15 6.86 -3.62
N TYR A 181 -11.94 6.17 -2.51
CA TYR A 181 -12.85 6.21 -1.36
C TYR A 181 -12.10 6.54 -0.08
N SER A 182 -12.68 7.41 0.71
CA SER A 182 -12.21 7.68 2.06
C SER A 182 -12.89 6.77 3.09
N TYR A 183 -12.21 6.60 4.22
CA TYR A 183 -12.66 5.93 5.43
C TYR A 183 -12.39 6.83 6.63
N TYR A 184 -13.41 7.13 7.42
CA TYR A 184 -13.29 8.06 8.55
C TYR A 184 -13.40 7.37 9.92
N GLY A 185 -13.21 6.06 9.95
CA GLY A 185 -13.34 5.26 11.17
C GLY A 185 -12.07 5.25 12.05
N PRO A 186 -12.14 4.55 13.19
CA PRO A 186 -11.11 4.61 14.25
C PRO A 186 -9.76 4.00 13.85
N LEU A 187 -9.69 3.13 12.85
CA LEU A 187 -8.41 2.57 12.40
C LEU A 187 -7.46 3.66 11.86
N ASN A 188 -7.96 4.83 11.49
CA ASN A 188 -7.14 6.00 11.13
C ASN A 188 -6.11 6.38 12.20
N TYR A 189 -6.42 6.18 13.49
CA TYR A 189 -5.46 6.44 14.58
C TYR A 189 -4.23 5.53 14.54
N LEU A 190 -4.36 4.34 13.95
CA LEU A 190 -3.27 3.37 13.81
C LEU A 190 -2.52 3.48 12.48
N THR A 191 -3.08 4.22 11.52
CA THR A 191 -2.70 4.20 10.11
C THR A 191 -2.44 5.58 9.53
N TRP A 192 -2.05 6.55 10.37
CA TRP A 192 -1.66 7.90 9.94
C TRP A 192 -2.72 8.58 9.06
N ASN A 193 -4.00 8.45 9.42
CA ASN A 193 -5.13 9.01 8.68
C ASN A 193 -5.16 8.64 7.17
N VAL A 194 -4.54 7.53 6.76
CA VAL A 194 -4.56 7.08 5.35
C VAL A 194 -5.97 6.89 4.82
N GLY A 195 -6.95 6.69 5.70
CA GLY A 195 -8.36 6.61 5.32
C GLY A 195 -8.94 7.91 4.76
N TYR A 196 -8.31 9.08 4.97
CA TYR A 196 -8.66 10.32 4.27
C TYR A 196 -8.06 10.32 2.86
N HIS A 197 -8.43 9.31 2.06
CA HIS A 197 -7.71 8.97 0.85
C HIS A 197 -8.07 9.85 -0.36
N ASN A 198 -9.33 10.32 -0.47
CA ASN A 198 -9.70 11.33 -1.46
C ASN A 198 -8.94 12.63 -1.22
N GLU A 199 -8.93 13.11 0.02
CA GLU A 199 -8.21 14.31 0.45
C GLU A 199 -6.70 14.18 0.20
N HIS A 200 -6.14 13.01 0.44
CA HIS A 200 -4.74 12.72 0.20
C HIS A 200 -4.41 12.70 -1.31
N HIS A 201 -5.23 12.10 -2.16
CA HIS A 201 -5.00 12.11 -3.60
C HIS A 201 -5.12 13.50 -4.23
N ASP A 202 -6.07 14.32 -3.75
CA ASP A 202 -6.22 15.69 -4.22
C ASP A 202 -5.05 16.58 -3.77
N PHE A 203 -4.53 16.37 -2.55
CA PHE A 203 -3.51 17.20 -1.93
C PHE A 203 -2.42 16.37 -1.24
N CYS A 204 -1.70 15.55 -2.00
CA CYS A 204 -0.69 14.62 -1.48
C CYS A 204 0.52 15.30 -0.79
N TYR A 205 0.60 16.62 -0.80
CA TYR A 205 1.56 17.42 -0.04
C TYR A 205 1.04 17.92 1.31
N VAL A 206 -0.22 17.60 1.67
CA VAL A 206 -0.79 17.87 2.99
C VAL A 206 -0.48 16.70 3.92
N PRO A 207 0.15 16.90 5.09
CA PRO A 207 0.50 15.82 5.98
C PRO A 207 -0.74 15.18 6.61
N TRP A 208 -0.66 13.89 6.92
CA TRP A 208 -1.72 13.08 7.50
C TRP A 208 -2.49 13.76 8.64
N SER A 209 -1.78 14.52 9.49
CA SER A 209 -2.36 15.22 10.66
C SER A 209 -3.28 16.37 10.29
N ARG A 210 -3.24 16.83 9.03
CA ARG A 210 -4.04 17.95 8.51
C ARG A 210 -5.14 17.52 7.55
N LEU A 211 -5.18 16.27 7.11
CA LEU A 211 -6.24 15.76 6.23
C LEU A 211 -7.63 15.87 6.84
N PRO A 212 -7.85 15.60 8.16
CA PRO A 212 -9.15 15.86 8.79
C PRO A 212 -9.57 17.33 8.75
N GLU A 213 -8.61 18.25 8.85
CA GLU A 213 -8.87 19.68 8.73
C GLU A 213 -9.20 20.09 7.30
N LEU A 214 -8.52 19.50 6.30
CA LEU A 214 -8.81 19.73 4.89
C LEU A 214 -10.28 19.42 4.58
N ARG A 215 -10.77 18.24 4.97
CA ARG A 215 -12.18 17.88 4.83
C ARG A 215 -13.11 18.88 5.54
N ARG A 216 -12.74 19.32 6.74
CA ARG A 216 -13.56 20.26 7.53
C ARG A 216 -13.71 21.62 6.89
N ILE A 217 -12.70 22.11 6.17
CA ILE A 217 -12.72 23.44 5.52
C ILE A 217 -13.26 23.40 4.09
N ALA A 218 -13.39 22.24 3.48
CA ALA A 218 -13.85 22.04 2.11
C ALA A 218 -14.90 20.89 2.02
N PRO A 219 -15.95 20.89 2.88
CA PRO A 219 -16.89 19.76 2.98
C PRO A 219 -17.68 19.56 1.69
N GLU A 220 -17.89 20.60 0.87
CA GLU A 220 -18.59 20.56 -0.41
C GLU A 220 -17.94 19.62 -1.43
N PHE A 221 -16.64 19.32 -1.29
CA PHE A 221 -15.91 18.40 -2.17
C PHE A 221 -15.89 16.97 -1.67
N TYR A 222 -16.03 16.74 -0.35
CA TYR A 222 -15.81 15.41 0.25
C TYR A 222 -17.06 14.80 0.88
N ASP A 223 -17.98 15.60 1.41
CA ASP A 223 -19.13 15.08 2.16
C ASP A 223 -20.20 14.43 1.26
N ASN A 224 -20.17 14.71 -0.05
CA ASN A 224 -21.06 14.10 -1.05
C ASN A 224 -20.49 12.82 -1.69
N LEU A 225 -19.23 12.45 -1.38
CA LEU A 225 -18.61 11.25 -1.89
C LEU A 225 -19.06 10.02 -1.10
N ALA A 226 -19.17 8.88 -1.78
CA ALA A 226 -19.37 7.61 -1.11
C ALA A 226 -18.11 7.26 -0.28
N VAL A 227 -18.33 6.72 0.92
CA VAL A 227 -17.26 6.37 1.87
C VAL A 227 -17.32 4.89 2.21
N CYS A 228 -16.18 4.32 2.54
CA CYS A 228 -16.10 2.99 3.13
C CYS A 228 -16.26 3.11 4.65
N GLU A 229 -17.34 2.61 5.21
CA GLU A 229 -17.62 2.73 6.64
C GLU A 229 -16.77 1.78 7.51
N SER A 230 -16.31 0.67 6.93
CA SER A 230 -15.56 -0.36 7.63
C SER A 230 -14.56 -1.07 6.72
N TRP A 231 -13.29 -1.06 7.07
CA TRP A 231 -12.28 -1.82 6.34
C TRP A 231 -12.45 -3.34 6.48
N ILE A 232 -12.97 -3.81 7.61
CA ILE A 232 -13.34 -5.24 7.75
C ILE A 232 -14.50 -5.57 6.81
N GLY A 233 -15.50 -4.69 6.73
CA GLY A 233 -16.63 -4.81 5.79
C GLY A 233 -16.16 -4.83 4.34
N VAL A 234 -15.20 -3.96 3.99
CA VAL A 234 -14.59 -3.92 2.65
C VAL A 234 -13.92 -5.25 2.28
N ILE A 235 -13.12 -5.84 3.19
CA ILE A 235 -12.51 -7.16 2.97
C ILE A 235 -13.59 -8.22 2.77
N TRP A 236 -14.65 -8.19 3.59
CA TRP A 236 -15.76 -9.12 3.48
C TRP A 236 -16.49 -8.98 2.15
N ASP A 237 -16.84 -7.75 1.75
CA ASP A 237 -17.53 -7.47 0.48
C ASP A 237 -16.68 -7.88 -0.72
N TYR A 238 -15.38 -7.57 -0.70
CA TYR A 238 -14.46 -8.00 -1.74
C TYR A 238 -14.44 -9.52 -1.91
N ILE A 239 -14.45 -10.28 -0.81
CA ILE A 239 -14.41 -11.74 -0.83
C ILE A 239 -15.75 -12.31 -1.30
N MET A 240 -16.85 -11.80 -0.78
CA MET A 240 -18.16 -12.45 -0.89
C MET A 240 -19.00 -11.98 -2.09
N ARG A 241 -18.79 -10.75 -2.58
CA ARG A 241 -19.59 -10.20 -3.68
C ARG A 241 -19.03 -10.59 -5.04
N ASP A 242 -19.89 -10.99 -5.96
CA ASP A 242 -19.50 -11.40 -7.33
C ASP A 242 -19.12 -10.21 -8.22
N ASP A 243 -19.63 -9.00 -7.90
CA ASP A 243 -19.33 -7.76 -8.63
C ASP A 243 -18.00 -7.11 -8.17
N MET A 244 -17.30 -7.71 -7.21
CA MET A 244 -16.01 -7.25 -6.70
C MET A 244 -14.89 -8.27 -6.91
N GLY A 245 -13.68 -7.76 -7.17
CA GLY A 245 -12.50 -8.58 -7.38
C GLY A 245 -11.36 -7.78 -8.01
N PRO A 246 -10.26 -8.40 -8.44
CA PRO A 246 -9.17 -7.70 -9.14
C PRO A 246 -9.64 -6.94 -10.40
N TYR A 247 -10.76 -7.34 -10.98
CA TYR A 247 -11.41 -6.68 -12.12
C TYR A 247 -12.23 -5.43 -11.76
N SER A 248 -12.39 -5.11 -10.47
CA SER A 248 -13.13 -3.92 -10.01
C SER A 248 -12.26 -2.65 -9.94
N ARG A 249 -11.02 -2.71 -10.39
CA ARG A 249 -10.16 -1.53 -10.55
C ARG A 249 -10.41 -0.86 -11.88
N VAL A 250 -10.44 0.47 -11.88
CA VAL A 250 -10.46 1.23 -13.14
C VAL A 250 -9.13 1.05 -13.85
N LYS A 251 -9.20 0.77 -15.15
CA LYS A 251 -8.05 0.57 -16.01
C LYS A 251 -8.22 1.39 -17.29
N ARG A 252 -7.28 2.32 -17.52
CA ARG A 252 -7.28 3.23 -18.67
C ARG A 252 -6.10 2.90 -19.59
N LEU A 253 -6.33 2.95 -20.87
CA LEU A 253 -5.24 2.95 -21.85
C LEU A 253 -4.61 4.35 -21.90
N PRO A 254 -3.29 4.46 -22.11
CA PRO A 254 -2.65 5.74 -22.36
C PRO A 254 -3.27 6.42 -23.59
N ARG A 255 -3.77 7.65 -23.46
CA ARG A 255 -4.54 8.33 -24.53
C ARG A 255 -3.67 9.10 -25.52
N ASP A 256 -2.42 9.43 -25.22
CA ASP A 256 -1.59 10.32 -26.02
C ASP A 256 -0.14 9.84 -26.17
N ASP A 257 0.56 10.34 -27.23
CA ASP A 257 1.99 10.13 -27.49
C ASP A 257 2.90 10.50 -26.30
N LYS A 258 2.46 11.39 -25.41
CA LYS A 258 3.18 11.74 -24.17
C LYS A 258 3.32 10.55 -23.21
N PHE A 259 2.30 9.70 -23.11
CA PHE A 259 2.34 8.48 -22.30
C PHE A 259 3.02 7.33 -23.05
N ALA A 260 2.92 7.29 -24.37
CA ALA A 260 3.61 6.33 -25.22
C ALA A 260 5.14 6.47 -25.10
N SER A 261 5.67 7.66 -24.84
CA SER A 261 7.10 7.86 -24.58
C SER A 261 7.55 7.25 -23.25
N VAL A 262 6.73 7.34 -22.21
CA VAL A 262 7.00 6.73 -20.90
C VAL A 262 6.99 5.20 -20.99
N LEU A 263 6.10 4.62 -21.80
CA LEU A 263 6.03 3.17 -22.04
C LEU A 263 7.12 2.64 -22.97
N LYS A 264 7.63 3.47 -23.90
CA LYS A 264 8.70 3.09 -24.85
C LYS A 264 10.07 2.97 -24.18
N VAL A 265 10.35 3.77 -23.16
CA VAL A 265 11.62 3.67 -22.39
C VAL A 265 11.74 2.29 -21.70
N THR A 266 10.63 1.65 -21.36
CA THR A 266 10.63 0.33 -20.73
C THR A 266 10.62 -0.86 -21.72
N LYS A 267 10.50 -0.60 -23.04
CA LYS A 267 10.51 -1.66 -24.09
C LYS A 267 11.74 -1.62 -24.98
N ALA A 268 12.64 -0.65 -24.79
CA ALA A 268 13.81 -0.46 -25.64
C ALA A 268 15.13 -0.94 -24.98
N GLU A 269 15.03 -1.58 -23.82
CA GLU A 269 16.08 -2.33 -23.14
C GLU A 269 15.56 -3.76 -22.86
#